data_882930ab48382dcb57f470141fea33bb
#
_entry.id   882930ab48382dcb57f470141fea33bb
#
_cell.length_a   1.000
_cell.length_b   1.000
_cell.length_c   1.000
_cell.angle_alpha   90.00
_cell.angle_beta   90.00
_cell.angle_gamma   90.00
#
_symmetry.space_group_name_H-M   'P 1'
#
loop_
_entity.id
_entity.type
_entity.pdbx_description
1 polymer ?
#
loop_
_entity_poly.entity_id
_entity_poly.type
_entity_poly.pdbx_seq_one_letter_code
_entity_poly.pdbx_strand_id
1 'polypeptide(L)'
;VAHCAALEGKLPFINFFDGFRTSHEIQKIETWDYEDLKDMVNMDAIDEFRAHALNPNHPCLRGSAQNPDIFFQAREACNPYYDALPGIVQNYMDKVNEKLGTNYKLFNYYGAEDAEHVIVAMGSVCDTIEETIDYLTAAGEKVGVVKVRLYRPFSAEALIDAIPDSVKKISVLDRTKEPGALGEPLYLDVVAALKGSKFDAVPIYTGRYGLGSKDTTPAQIVAVYHNDEKAKFTLGIVDDVTNLSLKADEPLVTTPEGTINCKFWGLGADGTVGANKNSIKIIGDNTDTVSYTHLRAHETLMN
;
A
#
# COMPACT_ATOMS: atom_id res chain seq x y z
N VAL A 1 -5.36 -13.90 1.01
CA VAL A 1 -5.91 -13.21 2.21
C VAL A 1 -7.30 -12.67 1.93
N ALA A 2 -7.50 -11.70 1.01
CA ALA A 2 -8.77 -10.98 0.83
C ALA A 2 -9.99 -11.89 0.59
N HIS A 3 -9.90 -12.92 -0.26
CA HIS A 3 -11.02 -13.84 -0.52
C HIS A 3 -11.43 -14.63 0.74
N CYS A 4 -10.46 -15.18 1.48
CA CYS A 4 -10.73 -15.93 2.69
C CYS A 4 -11.29 -15.03 3.79
N ALA A 5 -10.72 -13.84 3.96
CA ALA A 5 -11.20 -12.86 4.93
C ALA A 5 -12.60 -12.32 4.59
N ALA A 6 -12.94 -12.19 3.30
CA ALA A 6 -14.29 -11.79 2.89
C ALA A 6 -15.35 -12.84 3.26
N LEU A 7 -15.04 -14.11 3.08
CA LEU A 7 -15.96 -15.20 3.45
C LEU A 7 -16.14 -15.31 4.94
N GLU A 8 -15.05 -15.34 5.70
CA GLU A 8 -15.09 -15.49 7.17
C GLU A 8 -15.63 -14.23 7.85
N GLY A 9 -15.20 -13.05 7.41
CA GLY A 9 -15.65 -11.77 7.93
C GLY A 9 -17.02 -11.32 7.43
N LYS A 10 -17.62 -12.03 6.44
CA LYS A 10 -18.93 -11.72 5.84
C LYS A 10 -19.03 -10.30 5.28
N LEU A 11 -17.90 -9.73 4.84
CA LEU A 11 -17.78 -8.39 4.29
C LEU A 11 -17.12 -8.41 2.91
N PRO A 12 -17.52 -7.54 1.99
CA PRO A 12 -16.85 -7.42 0.71
C PRO A 12 -15.45 -6.82 0.87
N PHE A 13 -14.50 -7.28 0.03
CA PHE A 13 -13.15 -6.75 -0.04
C PHE A 13 -12.86 -6.14 -1.39
N ILE A 14 -12.11 -5.05 -1.38
CA ILE A 14 -11.47 -4.48 -2.54
C ILE A 14 -9.97 -4.63 -2.34
N ASN A 15 -9.33 -5.47 -3.16
CA ASN A 15 -7.88 -5.51 -3.29
C ASN A 15 -7.47 -4.53 -4.38
N PHE A 16 -6.65 -3.56 -4.05
CA PHE A 16 -6.21 -2.52 -4.98
C PHE A 16 -4.71 -2.33 -4.94
N PHE A 17 -4.16 -1.87 -6.04
CA PHE A 17 -2.74 -1.55 -6.21
C PHE A 17 -2.61 -0.37 -7.19
N ASP A 18 -1.43 0.22 -7.23
CA ASP A 18 -1.14 1.33 -8.15
C ASP A 18 -1.32 0.88 -9.60
N GLY A 19 -2.03 1.68 -10.38
CA GLY A 19 -2.28 1.40 -11.78
C GLY A 19 -1.10 1.73 -12.70
N PHE A 20 -1.29 1.46 -13.99
CA PHE A 20 -0.38 1.73 -15.10
C PHE A 20 0.98 1.03 -14.95
N ARG A 21 1.98 1.61 -14.26
CA ARG A 21 3.32 1.02 -14.16
C ARG A 21 3.30 -0.30 -13.42
N THR A 22 2.87 -0.32 -12.18
CA THR A 22 2.79 -1.53 -11.34
C THR A 22 1.97 -2.62 -12.02
N SER A 23 0.86 -2.28 -12.69
CA SER A 23 0.04 -3.25 -13.42
C SER A 23 0.70 -3.81 -14.68
N HIS A 24 1.78 -3.20 -15.18
CA HIS A 24 2.53 -3.65 -16.36
C HIS A 24 3.86 -4.31 -15.99
N GLU A 25 4.23 -4.35 -14.73
CA GLU A 25 5.42 -5.04 -14.26
C GLU A 25 5.30 -6.55 -14.43
N ILE A 26 6.40 -7.18 -14.80
CA ILE A 26 6.53 -8.64 -14.85
C ILE A 26 7.53 -9.01 -13.76
N GLN A 27 7.07 -9.82 -12.82
CA GLN A 27 7.88 -10.33 -11.72
C GLN A 27 7.85 -11.85 -11.69
N LYS A 28 8.96 -12.45 -11.29
CA LYS A 28 9.01 -13.88 -10.95
C LYS A 28 8.45 -14.04 -9.53
N ILE A 29 7.41 -14.87 -9.40
CA ILE A 29 6.78 -15.16 -8.13
C ILE A 29 6.73 -16.66 -7.88
N GLU A 30 6.76 -17.06 -6.61
CA GLU A 30 6.42 -18.41 -6.20
C GLU A 30 4.92 -18.61 -6.31
N THR A 31 4.50 -19.72 -6.90
CA THR A 31 3.08 -20.06 -7.06
C THR A 31 2.71 -21.20 -6.13
N TRP A 32 1.53 -21.10 -5.54
CA TRP A 32 0.97 -22.16 -4.70
C TRP A 32 0.17 -23.14 -5.55
N ASP A 33 0.17 -24.41 -5.15
CA ASP A 33 -0.71 -25.40 -5.72
C ASP A 33 -2.10 -25.37 -5.03
N TYR A 34 -3.02 -26.20 -5.54
CA TYR A 34 -4.38 -26.24 -5.02
C TYR A 34 -4.47 -26.85 -3.62
N GLU A 35 -3.56 -27.74 -3.22
CA GLU A 35 -3.53 -28.31 -1.87
C GLU A 35 -3.12 -27.22 -0.88
N ASP A 36 -2.15 -26.39 -1.23
CA ASP A 36 -1.76 -25.24 -0.45
C ASP A 36 -2.91 -24.26 -0.21
N LEU A 37 -3.67 -23.96 -1.27
CA LEU A 37 -4.81 -23.06 -1.18
C LEU A 37 -5.95 -23.67 -0.38
N LYS A 38 -6.14 -24.99 -0.40
CA LYS A 38 -7.16 -25.70 0.33
C LYS A 38 -6.97 -25.57 1.85
N ASP A 39 -5.73 -25.61 2.32
CA ASP A 39 -5.40 -25.47 3.75
C ASP A 39 -5.68 -24.03 4.26
N MET A 40 -5.73 -23.07 3.36
CA MET A 40 -6.07 -21.68 3.69
C MET A 40 -7.56 -21.45 3.90
N VAL A 41 -8.41 -22.28 3.30
CA VAL A 41 -9.84 -22.02 3.19
C VAL A 41 -10.60 -22.50 4.43
N ASN A 42 -11.44 -21.62 5.00
CA ASN A 42 -12.44 -22.00 6.01
C ASN A 42 -13.70 -22.55 5.31
N MET A 43 -13.85 -23.89 5.31
CA MET A 43 -14.99 -24.54 4.65
C MET A 43 -16.32 -24.25 5.33
N ASP A 44 -16.35 -24.08 6.65
CA ASP A 44 -17.57 -23.73 7.38
C ASP A 44 -18.10 -22.35 6.94
N ALA A 45 -17.19 -21.38 6.73
CA ALA A 45 -17.56 -20.06 6.20
C ALA A 45 -18.12 -20.13 4.77
N ILE A 46 -17.58 -21.03 3.93
CA ILE A 46 -18.12 -21.27 2.58
C ILE A 46 -19.51 -21.90 2.65
N ASP A 47 -19.72 -22.89 3.48
CA ASP A 47 -21.00 -23.58 3.61
C ASP A 47 -22.06 -22.63 4.18
N GLU A 48 -21.71 -21.81 5.15
CA GLU A 48 -22.58 -20.74 5.64
C GLU A 48 -22.93 -19.73 4.54
N PHE A 49 -21.94 -19.29 3.76
CA PHE A 49 -22.17 -18.38 2.62
C PHE A 49 -23.15 -19.01 1.59
N ARG A 50 -22.96 -20.28 1.27
CA ARG A 50 -23.83 -21.03 0.35
C ARG A 50 -25.24 -21.21 0.90
N ALA A 51 -25.37 -21.45 2.22
CA ALA A 51 -26.67 -21.57 2.88
C ALA A 51 -27.53 -20.29 2.81
N HIS A 52 -26.88 -19.15 2.62
CA HIS A 52 -27.56 -17.88 2.38
C HIS A 52 -28.02 -17.67 0.92
N ALA A 53 -27.75 -18.58 -0.01
CA ALA A 53 -28.26 -18.49 -1.36
C ALA A 53 -29.80 -18.53 -1.38
N LEU A 54 -30.39 -17.89 -2.40
CA LEU A 54 -31.85 -17.93 -2.58
C LEU A 54 -32.30 -19.38 -2.79
N ASN A 55 -33.20 -19.85 -1.93
CA ASN A 55 -33.70 -21.20 -1.94
C ASN A 55 -35.24 -21.21 -1.82
N PRO A 56 -35.99 -21.77 -2.80
CA PRO A 56 -37.43 -21.79 -2.75
C PRO A 56 -38.01 -22.60 -1.58
N ASN A 57 -37.25 -23.56 -1.02
CA ASN A 57 -37.67 -24.33 0.17
C ASN A 57 -37.46 -23.54 1.49
N HIS A 58 -36.62 -22.49 1.47
CA HIS A 58 -36.34 -21.61 2.59
C HIS A 58 -36.37 -20.16 2.09
N PRO A 59 -37.52 -19.63 1.73
CA PRO A 59 -37.64 -18.31 1.14
C PRO A 59 -37.28 -17.23 2.17
N CYS A 60 -36.47 -16.26 1.75
CA CYS A 60 -36.18 -15.09 2.55
C CYS A 60 -36.27 -13.82 1.71
N LEU A 61 -36.75 -12.73 2.32
CA LEU A 61 -36.83 -11.43 1.68
C LEU A 61 -35.46 -10.73 1.80
N ARG A 62 -34.91 -10.29 0.66
CA ARG A 62 -33.67 -9.52 0.58
C ARG A 62 -33.83 -8.33 -0.36
N GLY A 63 -33.04 -7.28 -0.15
CA GLY A 63 -33.04 -6.11 -1.01
C GLY A 63 -34.30 -5.26 -0.88
N SER A 64 -35.03 -5.36 0.23
CA SER A 64 -36.16 -4.48 0.52
C SER A 64 -35.69 -3.07 0.89
N ALA A 65 -36.53 -2.06 0.61
CA ALA A 65 -36.30 -0.71 1.11
C ALA A 65 -36.36 -0.68 2.64
N GLN A 66 -35.43 0.03 3.24
CA GLN A 66 -35.43 0.29 4.68
C GLN A 66 -35.80 1.74 4.93
N ASN A 67 -36.84 1.95 5.70
CA ASN A 67 -37.37 3.27 6.06
C ASN A 67 -36.65 3.83 7.31
N PRO A 68 -36.91 5.10 7.70
CA PRO A 68 -36.28 5.75 8.84
C PRO A 68 -36.44 5.01 10.18
N ASP A 69 -37.43 4.14 10.31
CA ASP A 69 -37.69 3.33 11.49
C ASP A 69 -36.70 2.18 11.71
N ILE A 70 -36.08 1.66 10.65
CA ILE A 70 -35.20 0.48 10.72
C ILE A 70 -33.81 0.69 10.11
N PHE A 71 -33.61 1.64 9.20
CA PHE A 71 -32.36 1.78 8.45
C PHE A 71 -31.15 2.04 9.35
N PHE A 72 -31.28 2.95 10.32
CA PHE A 72 -30.17 3.32 11.19
C PHE A 72 -29.73 2.14 12.08
N GLN A 73 -30.69 1.44 12.69
CA GLN A 73 -30.41 0.26 13.48
C GLN A 73 -29.74 -0.85 12.64
N ALA A 74 -30.20 -1.05 11.41
CA ALA A 74 -29.60 -2.02 10.50
C ALA A 74 -28.14 -1.62 10.13
N ARG A 75 -27.85 -0.32 9.99
CA ARG A 75 -26.49 0.16 9.76
C ARG A 75 -25.58 -0.05 10.98
N GLU A 76 -26.07 0.19 12.19
CA GLU A 76 -25.30 -0.07 13.41
C GLU A 76 -25.08 -1.58 13.66
N ALA A 77 -26.01 -2.43 13.28
CA ALA A 77 -25.91 -3.89 13.46
C ALA A 77 -24.75 -4.52 12.67
N CYS A 78 -24.14 -3.82 11.69
CA CYS A 78 -22.98 -4.33 10.96
C CYS A 78 -21.63 -4.06 11.67
N ASN A 79 -21.59 -3.20 12.70
CA ASN A 79 -20.36 -2.82 13.39
C ASN A 79 -19.54 -4.02 13.89
N PRO A 80 -20.10 -5.04 14.55
CA PRO A 80 -19.33 -6.19 15.04
C PRO A 80 -18.54 -6.94 13.95
N TYR A 81 -19.06 -6.95 12.70
CA TYR A 81 -18.35 -7.58 11.58
C TYR A 81 -17.12 -6.75 11.17
N TYR A 82 -17.23 -5.44 11.16
CA TYR A 82 -16.08 -4.56 10.89
C TYR A 82 -15.06 -4.58 12.01
N ASP A 83 -15.51 -4.64 13.27
CA ASP A 83 -14.62 -4.70 14.44
C ASP A 83 -13.82 -6.01 14.52
N ALA A 84 -14.41 -7.12 14.10
CA ALA A 84 -13.72 -8.41 14.06
C ALA A 84 -12.72 -8.56 12.90
N LEU A 85 -12.91 -7.79 11.83
CA LEU A 85 -12.21 -8.01 10.56
C LEU A 85 -10.69 -7.83 10.63
N PRO A 86 -10.10 -6.85 11.34
CA PRO A 86 -8.66 -6.73 11.47
C PRO A 86 -8.00 -8.01 11.99
N GLY A 87 -8.58 -8.64 13.02
CA GLY A 87 -8.10 -9.90 13.57
C GLY A 87 -8.18 -11.06 12.57
N ILE A 88 -9.29 -11.16 11.82
CA ILE A 88 -9.45 -12.16 10.75
C ILE A 88 -8.40 -11.98 9.66
N VAL A 89 -8.18 -10.74 9.20
CA VAL A 89 -7.17 -10.44 8.18
C VAL A 89 -5.77 -10.79 8.67
N GLN A 90 -5.42 -10.43 9.91
CA GLN A 90 -4.11 -10.74 10.49
C GLN A 90 -3.91 -12.27 10.57
N ASN A 91 -4.92 -13.03 11.00
CA ASN A 91 -4.84 -14.49 11.03
C ASN A 91 -4.54 -15.09 9.64
N TYR A 92 -5.15 -14.58 8.57
CA TYR A 92 -4.82 -15.04 7.23
C TYR A 92 -3.45 -14.56 6.74
N MET A 93 -2.99 -13.38 7.16
CA MET A 93 -1.62 -12.94 6.91
C MET A 93 -0.62 -13.87 7.63
N ASP A 94 -0.90 -14.27 8.86
CA ASP A 94 -0.03 -15.18 9.63
C ASP A 94 0.09 -16.56 8.98
N LYS A 95 -0.99 -17.11 8.44
CA LYS A 95 -0.96 -18.35 7.65
C LYS A 95 -0.08 -18.19 6.38
N VAL A 96 -0.13 -17.05 5.72
CA VAL A 96 0.75 -16.75 4.58
C VAL A 96 2.20 -16.63 5.04
N ASN A 97 2.44 -15.95 6.15
CA ASN A 97 3.77 -15.78 6.72
C ASN A 97 4.42 -17.13 7.08
N GLU A 98 3.67 -18.02 7.71
CA GLU A 98 4.14 -19.37 8.03
C GLU A 98 4.53 -20.15 6.77
N LYS A 99 3.77 -20.03 5.70
CA LYS A 99 3.98 -20.77 4.47
C LYS A 99 5.13 -20.24 3.61
N LEU A 100 5.29 -18.91 3.54
CA LEU A 100 6.26 -18.25 2.68
C LEU A 100 7.49 -17.70 3.41
N GLY A 101 7.53 -17.79 4.74
CA GLY A 101 8.61 -17.17 5.53
C GLY A 101 8.58 -15.64 5.48
N THR A 102 7.42 -15.03 5.26
CA THR A 102 7.23 -13.59 5.21
C THR A 102 6.82 -13.02 6.58
N ASN A 103 6.62 -11.70 6.68
CA ASN A 103 6.19 -11.03 7.91
C ASN A 103 5.10 -9.98 7.60
N TYR A 104 4.02 -10.42 6.95
CA TYR A 104 2.90 -9.51 6.66
C TYR A 104 2.09 -9.22 7.93
N LYS A 105 1.82 -7.93 8.15
CA LYS A 105 0.97 -7.41 9.22
C LYS A 105 0.01 -6.38 8.63
N LEU A 106 -1.01 -5.99 9.38
CA LEU A 106 -1.93 -4.91 8.98
C LEU A 106 -1.17 -3.62 8.70
N PHE A 107 -0.14 -3.35 9.51
CA PHE A 107 0.85 -2.28 9.34
C PHE A 107 2.24 -2.88 9.54
N ASN A 108 3.12 -2.75 8.55
CA ASN A 108 4.49 -3.20 8.66
C ASN A 108 5.43 -2.02 8.87
N TYR A 109 6.25 -2.09 9.89
CA TYR A 109 7.36 -1.17 10.08
C TYR A 109 8.62 -1.65 9.37
N TYR A 110 9.39 -0.72 8.79
CA TYR A 110 10.73 -0.92 8.25
C TYR A 110 11.62 0.30 8.55
N GLY A 111 12.86 0.09 8.97
CA GLY A 111 13.86 1.13 9.22
C GLY A 111 14.56 0.99 10.57
N ALA A 112 15.17 2.08 11.04
CA ALA A 112 15.90 2.10 12.31
C ALA A 112 14.96 1.80 13.50
N GLU A 113 15.40 0.95 14.44
CA GLU A 113 14.61 0.62 15.64
C GLU A 113 14.33 1.85 16.51
N ASP A 114 15.22 2.83 16.47
CA ASP A 114 15.13 4.10 17.19
C ASP A 114 14.82 5.28 16.25
N ALA A 115 14.02 5.04 15.21
CA ALA A 115 13.65 6.07 14.25
C ALA A 115 13.00 7.28 14.91
N GLU A 116 13.45 8.46 14.54
CA GLU A 116 12.92 9.74 15.02
C GLU A 116 11.94 10.37 14.01
N HIS A 117 12.07 10.02 12.72
CA HIS A 117 11.13 10.43 11.68
C HIS A 117 10.59 9.20 10.94
N VAL A 118 9.28 9.05 10.92
CA VAL A 118 8.60 7.94 10.27
C VAL A 118 7.68 8.45 9.16
N ILE A 119 7.78 7.84 7.97
CA ILE A 119 6.78 8.01 6.92
C ILE A 119 5.67 6.97 7.10
N VAL A 120 4.41 7.34 6.88
CA VAL A 120 3.28 6.41 6.76
C VAL A 120 2.79 6.46 5.31
N ALA A 121 2.79 5.34 4.62
CA ALA A 121 2.43 5.25 3.20
C ALA A 121 1.81 3.89 2.85
N MET A 122 1.20 3.80 1.66
CA MET A 122 0.70 2.56 1.09
C MET A 122 1.01 2.47 -0.40
N GLY A 123 1.03 1.26 -0.94
CA GLY A 123 1.27 1.00 -2.36
C GLY A 123 2.75 0.98 -2.74
N SER A 124 3.02 1.12 -4.03
CA SER A 124 4.34 0.89 -4.63
C SER A 124 5.43 1.86 -4.17
N VAL A 125 5.07 3.04 -3.67
CA VAL A 125 6.05 4.00 -3.12
C VAL A 125 6.83 3.43 -1.93
N CYS A 126 6.26 2.44 -1.23
CA CYS A 126 6.90 1.83 -0.08
C CYS A 126 8.25 1.21 -0.43
N ASP A 127 8.40 0.61 -1.61
CA ASP A 127 9.66 0.00 -2.05
C ASP A 127 10.75 1.08 -2.27
N THR A 128 10.38 2.20 -2.89
CA THR A 128 11.29 3.36 -3.03
C THR A 128 11.69 3.94 -1.68
N ILE A 129 10.75 3.96 -0.73
CA ILE A 129 11.01 4.46 0.63
C ILE A 129 11.97 3.51 1.36
N GLU A 130 11.80 2.19 1.27
CA GLU A 130 12.68 1.21 1.91
C GLU A 130 14.12 1.34 1.41
N GLU A 131 14.34 1.37 0.10
CA GLU A 131 15.68 1.60 -0.46
C GLU A 131 16.30 2.94 -0.04
N THR A 132 15.46 3.98 0.10
CA THR A 132 15.94 5.27 0.60
C THR A 132 16.29 5.21 2.08
N ILE A 133 15.53 4.46 2.89
CA ILE A 133 15.83 4.23 4.31
C ILE A 133 17.17 3.51 4.46
N ASP A 134 17.44 2.50 3.65
CA ASP A 134 18.71 1.78 3.68
C ASP A 134 19.89 2.73 3.42
N TYR A 135 19.75 3.61 2.43
CA TYR A 135 20.73 4.65 2.13
C TYR A 135 20.95 5.61 3.31
N LEU A 136 19.86 6.12 3.91
CA LEU A 136 19.92 7.09 5.01
C LEU A 136 20.41 6.47 6.32
N THR A 137 19.98 5.26 6.64
CA THR A 137 20.41 4.55 7.85
C THR A 137 21.88 4.14 7.76
N ALA A 138 22.38 3.79 6.58
CA ALA A 138 23.81 3.60 6.35
C ALA A 138 24.63 4.87 6.59
N ALA A 139 24.01 6.05 6.40
CA ALA A 139 24.61 7.34 6.75
C ALA A 139 24.41 7.74 8.24
N GLY A 140 23.73 6.91 9.04
CA GLY A 140 23.49 7.12 10.46
C GLY A 140 22.20 7.89 10.79
N GLU A 141 21.31 8.07 9.83
CA GLU A 141 20.01 8.73 10.07
C GLU A 141 18.99 7.77 10.69
N LYS A 142 18.15 8.29 11.56
CA LYS A 142 17.14 7.55 12.32
C LYS A 142 15.77 7.71 11.67
N VAL A 143 15.56 6.96 10.60
CA VAL A 143 14.37 7.05 9.76
C VAL A 143 13.70 5.70 9.59
N GLY A 144 12.40 5.72 9.30
CA GLY A 144 11.63 4.52 9.07
C GLY A 144 10.32 4.77 8.33
N VAL A 145 9.66 3.69 7.92
CA VAL A 145 8.35 3.72 7.27
C VAL A 145 7.39 2.75 7.93
N VAL A 146 6.13 3.15 8.07
CA VAL A 146 5.00 2.25 8.33
C VAL A 146 4.23 2.05 7.03
N LYS A 147 4.23 0.81 6.54
CA LYS A 147 3.50 0.39 5.34
C LYS A 147 2.09 -0.05 5.70
N VAL A 148 1.08 0.63 5.16
CA VAL A 148 -0.33 0.29 5.38
C VAL A 148 -0.74 -0.81 4.42
N ARG A 149 -1.12 -2.00 4.94
CA ARG A 149 -1.60 -3.13 4.14
C ARG A 149 -3.11 -3.33 4.25
N LEU A 150 -3.70 -3.12 5.42
CA LEU A 150 -5.16 -3.05 5.57
C LEU A 150 -5.58 -1.60 5.81
N TYR A 151 -6.13 -0.97 4.76
CA TYR A 151 -6.58 0.41 4.86
C TYR A 151 -7.98 0.55 5.50
N ARG A 152 -8.87 -0.41 5.24
CA ARG A 152 -10.23 -0.46 5.82
C ARG A 152 -10.60 -1.90 6.19
N PRO A 153 -11.12 -2.13 7.40
CA PRO A 153 -11.24 -1.19 8.52
C PRO A 153 -9.87 -0.72 9.02
N PHE A 154 -9.77 0.56 9.40
CA PHE A 154 -8.52 1.12 9.91
C PHE A 154 -8.33 0.76 11.39
N SER A 155 -7.26 0.04 11.71
CA SER A 155 -6.94 -0.34 13.10
C SER A 155 -5.97 0.67 13.71
N ALA A 156 -6.49 1.54 14.59
CA ALA A 156 -5.67 2.51 15.31
C ALA A 156 -4.63 1.81 16.22
N GLU A 157 -5.03 0.74 16.90
CA GLU A 157 -4.16 -0.05 17.76
C GLU A 157 -2.97 -0.62 16.98
N ALA A 158 -3.22 -1.30 15.85
CA ALA A 158 -2.18 -1.88 15.04
C ALA A 158 -1.23 -0.83 14.42
N LEU A 159 -1.73 0.37 14.10
CA LEU A 159 -0.89 1.49 13.67
C LEU A 159 0.02 1.97 14.81
N ILE A 160 -0.55 2.18 16.01
CA ILE A 160 0.19 2.65 17.19
C ILE A 160 1.30 1.65 17.58
N ASP A 161 1.01 0.36 17.50
CA ASP A 161 1.97 -0.71 17.80
C ASP A 161 3.09 -0.82 16.76
N ALA A 162 2.82 -0.41 15.51
CA ALA A 162 3.82 -0.42 14.44
C ALA A 162 4.79 0.77 14.51
N ILE A 163 4.45 1.85 15.20
CA ILE A 163 5.28 3.07 15.28
C ILE A 163 6.30 2.94 16.42
N PRO A 164 7.62 3.15 16.18
CA PRO A 164 8.62 3.17 17.25
C PRO A 164 8.35 4.25 18.30
N ASP A 165 8.63 3.95 19.57
CA ASP A 165 8.44 4.91 20.68
C ASP A 165 9.32 6.16 20.60
N SER A 166 10.42 6.08 19.85
CA SER A 166 11.40 7.16 19.64
C SER A 166 10.93 8.25 18.67
N VAL A 167 9.80 8.03 17.98
CA VAL A 167 9.31 8.93 16.94
C VAL A 167 9.04 10.35 17.46
N LYS A 168 9.60 11.34 16.75
CA LYS A 168 9.44 12.76 16.99
C LYS A 168 8.66 13.50 15.91
N LYS A 169 8.56 12.90 14.71
CA LYS A 169 7.83 13.45 13.55
C LYS A 169 7.28 12.32 12.68
N ILE A 170 6.07 12.51 12.16
CA ILE A 170 5.43 11.61 11.22
C ILE A 170 5.09 12.38 9.94
N SER A 171 5.41 11.81 8.78
CA SER A 171 4.98 12.33 7.47
C SER A 171 4.07 11.30 6.79
N VAL A 172 2.83 11.68 6.51
CA VAL A 172 1.89 10.80 5.81
C VAL A 172 1.89 11.15 4.33
N LEU A 173 2.10 10.15 3.47
CA LEU A 173 2.11 10.30 2.03
C LEU A 173 0.85 9.73 1.41
N ASP A 174 0.09 10.56 0.73
CA ASP A 174 -1.12 10.21 0.01
C ASP A 174 -0.94 10.39 -1.50
N ARG A 175 -1.24 9.34 -2.29
CA ARG A 175 -1.25 9.40 -3.75
C ARG A 175 -2.61 9.85 -4.27
N THR A 176 -3.15 10.89 -3.66
CA THR A 176 -4.44 11.49 -4.01
C THR A 176 -4.45 12.96 -3.65
N LYS A 177 -5.46 13.67 -4.13
CA LYS A 177 -5.76 15.03 -3.74
C LYS A 177 -7.27 15.19 -3.61
N GLU A 178 -7.71 15.59 -2.43
CA GLU A 178 -9.12 15.96 -2.18
C GLU A 178 -9.26 17.47 -2.05
N PRO A 179 -9.67 18.17 -3.13
CA PRO A 179 -9.86 19.62 -3.07
C PRO A 179 -10.89 20.01 -2.02
N GLY A 180 -10.52 20.95 -1.13
CA GLY A 180 -11.39 21.43 -0.08
C GLY A 180 -11.39 20.62 1.23
N ALA A 181 -10.77 19.43 1.26
CA ALA A 181 -10.57 18.69 2.50
C ALA A 181 -9.46 19.31 3.37
N LEU A 182 -9.52 19.05 4.67
CA LEU A 182 -8.48 19.49 5.61
C LEU A 182 -7.15 18.77 5.40
N GLY A 183 -7.20 17.54 4.90
CA GLY A 183 -6.08 16.68 4.54
C GLY A 183 -6.53 15.57 3.62
N GLU A 184 -5.59 14.78 3.15
CA GLU A 184 -5.86 13.62 2.31
C GLU A 184 -6.33 12.42 3.17
N PRO A 185 -6.96 11.39 2.60
CA PRO A 185 -7.64 10.35 3.37
C PRO A 185 -6.77 9.61 4.39
N LEU A 186 -5.57 9.15 3.99
CA LEU A 186 -4.68 8.43 4.90
C LEU A 186 -4.20 9.35 6.02
N TYR A 187 -3.85 10.59 5.69
CA TYR A 187 -3.46 11.58 6.69
C TYR A 187 -4.54 11.79 7.75
N LEU A 188 -5.80 11.95 7.34
CA LEU A 188 -6.91 12.15 8.28
C LEU A 188 -7.13 10.94 9.18
N ASP A 189 -7.00 9.72 8.65
CA ASP A 189 -7.09 8.49 9.44
C ASP A 189 -5.95 8.38 10.46
N VAL A 190 -4.72 8.68 10.05
CA VAL A 190 -3.55 8.66 10.95
C VAL A 190 -3.71 9.69 12.06
N VAL A 191 -4.12 10.92 11.74
CA VAL A 191 -4.39 11.97 12.76
C VAL A 191 -5.45 11.50 13.74
N ALA A 192 -6.56 10.95 13.25
CA ALA A 192 -7.65 10.45 14.09
C ALA A 192 -7.19 9.28 14.98
N ALA A 193 -6.43 8.34 14.42
CA ALA A 193 -5.95 7.17 15.14
C ALA A 193 -4.93 7.51 16.25
N LEU A 194 -4.08 8.50 16.01
CA LEU A 194 -3.05 8.90 16.98
C LEU A 194 -3.56 9.87 18.05
N LYS A 195 -4.75 10.44 17.87
CA LYS A 195 -5.35 11.35 18.84
C LYS A 195 -5.63 10.66 20.17
N GLY A 196 -5.09 11.22 21.28
CA GLY A 196 -5.21 10.64 22.62
C GLY A 196 -4.28 9.44 22.88
N SER A 197 -3.46 9.04 21.93
CA SER A 197 -2.44 8.00 22.09
C SER A 197 -1.12 8.58 22.68
N LYS A 198 -0.14 7.70 22.89
CA LYS A 198 1.23 8.11 23.27
C LYS A 198 1.89 9.05 22.24
N PHE A 199 1.36 9.12 21.02
CA PHE A 199 1.86 9.97 19.93
C PHE A 199 1.02 11.25 19.70
N ASP A 200 0.06 11.57 20.56
CA ASP A 200 -0.86 12.71 20.38
C ASP A 200 -0.12 14.06 20.18
N ALA A 201 1.05 14.21 20.79
CA ALA A 201 1.86 15.43 20.70
C ALA A 201 2.87 15.41 19.53
N VAL A 202 3.01 14.31 18.81
CA VAL A 202 3.95 14.19 17.69
C VAL A 202 3.40 14.96 16.48
N PRO A 203 4.18 15.88 15.87
CA PRO A 203 3.75 16.60 14.68
C PRO A 203 3.55 15.63 13.50
N ILE A 204 2.40 15.76 12.81
CA ILE A 204 2.05 14.94 11.67
C ILE A 204 1.95 15.82 10.43
N TYR A 205 2.83 15.59 9.47
CA TYR A 205 2.88 16.28 8.20
C TYR A 205 2.12 15.51 7.12
N THR A 206 1.61 16.21 6.11
CA THR A 206 0.87 15.61 4.99
C THR A 206 1.52 15.93 3.65
N GLY A 207 1.84 14.91 2.88
CA GLY A 207 2.46 15.02 1.55
C GLY A 207 1.61 14.37 0.45
N ARG A 208 1.49 15.04 -0.68
CA ARG A 208 0.86 14.52 -1.89
C ARG A 208 1.93 14.19 -2.92
N TYR A 209 1.78 13.02 -3.56
CA TYR A 209 2.75 12.53 -4.54
C TYR A 209 2.07 11.74 -5.66
N GLY A 210 2.78 11.50 -6.75
CA GLY A 210 2.52 10.43 -7.71
C GLY A 210 1.24 10.53 -8.53
N LEU A 211 0.51 11.66 -8.49
CA LEU A 211 -0.70 11.84 -9.30
C LEU A 211 -0.37 11.77 -10.79
N GLY A 212 -1.28 11.16 -11.58
CA GLY A 212 -1.06 10.96 -13.01
C GLY A 212 0.15 10.09 -13.34
N SER A 213 0.49 9.14 -12.47
CA SER A 213 1.69 8.28 -12.59
C SER A 213 3.02 9.03 -12.60
N LYS A 214 3.07 10.19 -11.96
CA LYS A 214 4.32 10.94 -11.76
C LYS A 214 5.28 10.10 -10.92
N ASP A 215 6.54 10.01 -11.35
CA ASP A 215 7.58 9.30 -10.62
C ASP A 215 7.83 9.90 -9.24
N THR A 216 8.16 9.04 -8.29
CA THR A 216 8.65 9.41 -6.97
C THR A 216 10.03 8.79 -6.81
N THR A 217 11.05 9.64 -6.68
CA THR A 217 12.45 9.25 -6.65
C THR A 217 12.99 9.14 -5.23
N PRO A 218 14.09 8.39 -4.99
CA PRO A 218 14.77 8.37 -3.71
C PRO A 218 15.13 9.77 -3.19
N ALA A 219 15.62 10.67 -4.06
CA ALA A 219 15.93 12.04 -3.68
C ALA A 219 14.72 12.81 -3.15
N GLN A 220 13.53 12.57 -3.72
CA GLN A 220 12.28 13.15 -3.21
C GLN A 220 11.90 12.58 -1.84
N ILE A 221 12.16 11.31 -1.58
CA ILE A 221 11.93 10.71 -0.25
C ILE A 221 12.92 11.27 0.77
N VAL A 222 14.19 11.46 0.41
CA VAL A 222 15.17 12.18 1.25
C VAL A 222 14.65 13.58 1.60
N ALA A 223 14.09 14.31 0.62
CA ALA A 223 13.51 15.62 0.87
C ALA A 223 12.32 15.59 1.86
N VAL A 224 11.57 14.49 1.94
CA VAL A 224 10.52 14.32 2.98
C VAL A 224 11.14 14.18 4.36
N TYR A 225 12.17 13.33 4.51
CA TYR A 225 12.83 13.13 5.79
C TYR A 225 13.51 14.41 6.30
N HIS A 226 14.06 15.23 5.41
CA HIS A 226 14.71 16.48 5.73
C HIS A 226 13.76 17.70 5.77
N ASN A 227 12.44 17.49 5.58
CA ASN A 227 11.47 18.58 5.59
C ASN A 227 11.05 18.97 7.02
N ASP A 228 11.52 20.08 7.50
CA ASP A 228 11.12 20.66 8.80
C ASP A 228 10.24 21.91 8.66
N GLU A 229 10.06 22.42 7.44
CA GLU A 229 9.41 23.70 7.19
C GLU A 229 7.94 23.58 6.78
N LYS A 230 7.61 22.59 5.95
CA LYS A 230 6.30 22.49 5.32
C LYS A 230 5.48 21.34 5.90
N ALA A 231 4.60 21.65 6.84
CA ALA A 231 3.67 20.66 7.39
C ALA A 231 2.69 20.11 6.34
N LYS A 232 2.49 20.82 5.23
CA LYS A 232 1.73 20.40 4.06
C LYS A 232 2.59 20.60 2.81
N PHE A 233 2.81 19.53 2.03
CA PHE A 233 3.74 19.57 0.90
C PHE A 233 3.32 18.70 -0.29
N THR A 234 4.01 18.89 -1.42
CA THR A 234 3.90 18.06 -2.63
C THR A 234 5.27 17.58 -3.08
N LEU A 235 5.30 16.42 -3.75
CA LEU A 235 6.51 15.81 -4.31
C LEU A 235 6.40 15.64 -5.82
N GLY A 236 7.53 15.69 -6.50
CA GLY A 236 7.67 15.34 -7.91
C GLY A 236 7.19 16.40 -8.88
N ILE A 237 6.75 17.55 -8.41
CA ILE A 237 6.35 18.71 -9.23
C ILE A 237 7.02 19.97 -8.71
N VAL A 238 7.04 20.99 -9.57
CA VAL A 238 7.32 22.37 -9.17
C VAL A 238 6.00 23.13 -9.25
N ASP A 239 5.45 23.47 -8.08
CA ASP A 239 4.23 24.27 -7.95
C ASP A 239 4.60 25.68 -7.51
N ASP A 240 4.45 26.63 -8.40
CA ASP A 240 4.73 28.05 -8.17
C ASP A 240 3.48 28.86 -7.78
N VAL A 241 2.32 28.20 -7.70
CA VAL A 241 1.03 28.82 -7.31
C VAL A 241 0.83 28.76 -5.81
N THR A 242 0.91 27.56 -5.22
CA THR A 242 0.74 27.35 -3.78
C THR A 242 2.06 27.16 -3.03
N ASN A 243 3.17 26.97 -3.74
CA ASN A 243 4.54 26.86 -3.22
C ASN A 243 4.71 25.73 -2.18
N LEU A 244 3.99 24.63 -2.34
CA LEU A 244 4.03 23.48 -1.45
C LEU A 244 5.10 22.45 -1.80
N SER A 245 5.67 22.52 -3.00
CA SER A 245 6.64 21.53 -3.49
C SER A 245 7.91 21.52 -2.65
N LEU A 246 8.37 20.32 -2.31
CA LEU A 246 9.71 20.12 -1.76
C LEU A 246 10.71 20.07 -2.93
N LYS A 247 11.88 20.64 -2.70
CA LYS A 247 13.01 20.52 -3.61
C LYS A 247 13.75 19.22 -3.30
N ALA A 248 14.15 18.51 -4.34
CA ALA A 248 14.96 17.30 -4.23
C ALA A 248 16.28 17.52 -4.97
N ASP A 249 17.38 17.10 -4.35
CA ASP A 249 18.71 17.18 -4.94
C ASP A 249 18.97 15.92 -5.77
N GLU A 250 18.58 15.97 -7.04
CA GLU A 250 18.76 14.86 -7.97
C GLU A 250 20.03 15.03 -8.83
N PRO A 251 20.65 13.94 -9.30
CA PRO A 251 20.21 12.55 -9.13
C PRO A 251 20.75 11.89 -7.84
N LEU A 252 19.92 11.12 -7.14
CA LEU A 252 20.33 10.18 -6.12
C LEU A 252 20.09 8.76 -6.63
N VAL A 253 21.13 7.92 -6.63
CA VAL A 253 21.07 6.53 -7.07
C VAL A 253 21.20 5.63 -5.84
N THR A 254 20.17 4.85 -5.54
CA THR A 254 20.13 3.86 -4.46
C THR A 254 20.17 2.42 -4.98
N THR A 255 20.35 2.26 -6.30
CA THR A 255 20.33 0.95 -6.97
C THR A 255 21.35 0.01 -6.35
N PRO A 256 20.96 -1.19 -5.88
CA PRO A 256 21.87 -2.16 -5.28
C PRO A 256 23.01 -2.58 -6.23
N GLU A 257 24.17 -2.90 -5.65
CA GLU A 257 25.30 -3.43 -6.42
C GLU A 257 24.90 -4.74 -7.12
N GLY A 258 25.36 -4.92 -8.35
CA GLY A 258 25.02 -6.06 -9.19
C GLY A 258 23.73 -5.92 -10.01
N THR A 259 23.00 -4.82 -9.87
CA THR A 259 21.82 -4.54 -10.70
C THR A 259 22.22 -4.22 -12.14
N ILE A 260 21.60 -4.90 -13.11
CA ILE A 260 21.79 -4.67 -14.54
C ILE A 260 20.56 -3.98 -15.10
N ASN A 261 20.72 -2.73 -15.53
CA ASN A 261 19.66 -1.96 -16.17
C ASN A 261 19.72 -2.10 -17.70
N CYS A 262 18.63 -2.60 -18.30
CA CYS A 262 18.51 -2.74 -19.76
C CYS A 262 17.40 -1.83 -20.28
N LYS A 263 17.68 -1.08 -21.34
CA LYS A 263 16.70 -0.21 -21.98
C LYS A 263 16.44 -0.66 -23.41
N PHE A 264 15.18 -0.98 -23.70
CA PHE A 264 14.74 -1.35 -25.05
C PHE A 264 14.02 -0.18 -25.69
N TRP A 265 14.46 0.21 -26.86
CA TRP A 265 13.87 1.29 -27.65
C TRP A 265 13.04 0.72 -28.78
N GLY A 266 11.81 1.20 -28.94
CA GLY A 266 10.90 0.83 -30.02
C GLY A 266 10.21 2.05 -30.61
N LEU A 267 9.85 1.98 -31.89
CA LEU A 267 9.17 3.05 -32.64
C LEU A 267 7.64 2.89 -32.65
N GLY A 268 7.07 2.15 -31.73
CA GLY A 268 5.64 1.89 -31.64
C GLY A 268 5.32 0.41 -31.72
N ALA A 269 4.39 0.00 -32.59
CA ALA A 269 3.96 -1.40 -32.72
C ALA A 269 4.94 -2.25 -33.55
N ASP A 270 6.20 -2.28 -33.15
CA ASP A 270 7.31 -2.94 -33.85
C ASP A 270 7.75 -4.29 -33.23
N GLY A 271 7.04 -4.74 -32.17
CA GLY A 271 7.36 -5.98 -31.47
C GLY A 271 8.37 -5.84 -30.34
N THR A 272 8.94 -4.66 -30.09
CA THR A 272 9.96 -4.41 -29.03
C THR A 272 9.43 -4.76 -27.63
N VAL A 273 8.16 -4.49 -27.34
CA VAL A 273 7.52 -4.86 -26.07
C VAL A 273 7.51 -6.38 -25.88
N GLY A 274 7.16 -7.13 -26.93
CA GLY A 274 7.20 -8.59 -26.90
C GLY A 274 8.61 -9.14 -26.73
N ALA A 275 9.60 -8.56 -27.41
CA ALA A 275 11.00 -8.94 -27.29
C ALA A 275 11.52 -8.70 -25.85
N ASN A 276 11.21 -7.56 -25.24
CA ASN A 276 11.55 -7.27 -23.85
C ASN A 276 10.93 -8.30 -22.89
N LYS A 277 9.62 -8.56 -22.99
CA LYS A 277 8.94 -9.55 -22.16
C LYS A 277 9.54 -10.97 -22.31
N ASN A 278 9.90 -11.38 -23.53
CA ASN A 278 10.54 -12.68 -23.76
C ASN A 278 11.96 -12.71 -23.16
N SER A 279 12.74 -11.65 -23.28
CA SER A 279 14.07 -11.58 -22.68
C SER A 279 14.01 -11.76 -21.17
N ILE A 280 13.07 -11.12 -20.49
CA ILE A 280 12.88 -11.24 -19.04
C ILE A 280 12.45 -12.65 -18.64
N LYS A 281 11.55 -13.28 -19.38
CA LYS A 281 11.19 -14.69 -19.15
C LYS A 281 12.40 -15.61 -19.26
N ILE A 282 13.19 -15.44 -20.33
CA ILE A 282 14.40 -16.26 -20.54
C ILE A 282 15.37 -16.08 -19.37
N ILE A 283 15.61 -14.86 -18.92
CA ILE A 283 16.49 -14.58 -17.79
C ILE A 283 15.91 -15.22 -16.52
N GLY A 284 14.63 -14.99 -16.23
CA GLY A 284 13.98 -15.53 -15.03
C GLY A 284 13.91 -17.06 -14.99
N ASP A 285 13.72 -17.72 -16.14
CA ASP A 285 13.64 -19.18 -16.24
C ASP A 285 15.02 -19.85 -16.14
N ASN A 286 16.10 -19.15 -16.47
CA ASN A 286 17.46 -19.73 -16.58
C ASN A 286 18.46 -19.18 -15.56
N THR A 287 18.06 -18.26 -14.71
CA THR A 287 18.93 -17.67 -13.67
C THR A 287 18.17 -17.47 -12.36
N ASP A 288 18.91 -17.31 -11.25
CA ASP A 288 18.34 -16.93 -9.96
C ASP A 288 18.10 -15.40 -9.84
N THR A 289 18.30 -14.66 -10.94
CA THR A 289 18.14 -13.21 -10.96
C THR A 289 16.66 -12.84 -10.89
N VAL A 290 16.32 -11.92 -9.99
CA VAL A 290 15.01 -11.30 -9.97
C VAL A 290 14.94 -10.24 -11.06
N SER A 291 13.93 -10.32 -11.94
CA SER A 291 13.78 -9.41 -13.08
C SER A 291 12.50 -8.60 -12.96
N TYR A 292 12.60 -7.29 -13.16
CA TYR A 292 11.48 -6.37 -13.21
C TYR A 292 11.38 -5.72 -14.58
N THR A 293 10.16 -5.49 -15.07
CA THR A 293 9.93 -4.79 -16.34
C THR A 293 9.01 -3.60 -16.13
N HIS A 294 9.48 -2.41 -16.50
CA HIS A 294 8.64 -1.24 -16.63
C HIS A 294 8.38 -0.96 -18.12
N LEU A 295 7.11 -0.94 -18.51
CA LEU A 295 6.70 -0.53 -19.85
C LEU A 295 6.22 0.92 -19.79
N ARG A 296 6.93 1.84 -20.47
CA ARG A 296 6.41 3.17 -20.78
C ARG A 296 5.72 3.12 -22.13
N ALA A 297 4.43 3.41 -22.17
CA ALA A 297 3.77 3.79 -23.42
C ALA A 297 4.31 5.15 -23.89
N HIS A 298 4.31 5.39 -25.20
CA HIS A 298 4.74 6.65 -25.79
C HIS A 298 4.13 7.85 -25.06
N GLU A 299 4.98 8.67 -24.45
CA GLU A 299 4.67 10.06 -24.33
C GLU A 299 4.78 10.61 -25.76
N THR A 300 3.66 10.74 -26.43
CA THR A 300 3.59 11.58 -27.61
C THR A 300 3.99 12.97 -27.16
N LEU A 301 5.09 13.47 -27.68
CA LEU A 301 5.42 14.88 -27.70
C LEU A 301 4.29 15.64 -28.42
N MET A 302 3.19 15.82 -27.75
CA MET A 302 2.18 16.80 -28.07
C MET A 302 1.93 17.57 -26.78
N ASN A 303 2.88 18.41 -26.48
CA ASN A 303 2.71 19.81 -26.04
C ASN A 303 4.06 20.47 -25.94
#